data_1ca9de58cec0172cba9c3ad8be44a341
#
_entry.id   1ca9de58cec0172cba9c3ad8be44a341
#
_cell.length_a   1.000
_cell.length_b   1.000
_cell.length_c   1.000
_cell.angle_alpha   90.00
_cell.angle_beta   90.00
_cell.angle_gamma   90.00
#
_symmetry.space_group_name_H-M   'P 1'
#
loop_
_entity.id
_entity.type
_entity.pdbx_description
1 polymer ?
#
loop_
_entity_poly.entity_id
_entity_poly.type
_entity_poly.pdbx_seq_one_letter_code
_entity_poly.pdbx_strand_id
1 'polypeptide(L)'
;MLAPTHSKPDNVVHLTGILDVRTVGDVRQTLNDLIDASDGDVIVDLEAVDAVDATGLGLLVATHRRTQLLGRHLVLWHPMPSVVRILAVTRLHRVLNVERTPLPISA
;
A
#
# COMPACT_ATOMS: atom_id res chain seq x y z
N MET A 1 -6.03 1.82 -14.51
CA MET A 1 -6.78 2.82 -13.74
C MET A 1 -6.82 2.41 -12.29
N LEU A 2 -6.62 3.32 -11.39
CA LEU A 2 -6.71 3.06 -9.97
C LEU A 2 -8.09 3.43 -9.46
N ALA A 3 -8.68 2.55 -8.69
CA ALA A 3 -9.95 2.79 -8.05
C ALA A 3 -9.78 2.57 -6.54
N PRO A 4 -9.16 3.53 -5.84
CA PRO A 4 -8.98 3.39 -4.41
C PRO A 4 -10.33 3.46 -3.72
N THR A 5 -10.56 2.50 -2.84
CA THR A 5 -11.77 2.45 -2.04
C THR A 5 -11.37 2.49 -0.57
N HIS A 6 -11.89 3.47 0.13
CA HIS A 6 -11.63 3.62 1.55
C HIS A 6 -12.73 2.93 2.34
N SER A 7 -12.34 2.00 3.18
CA SER A 7 -13.25 1.24 4.01
C SER A 7 -13.02 1.60 5.48
N LYS A 8 -14.00 2.25 6.10
CA LYS A 8 -13.96 2.53 7.53
C LYS A 8 -14.33 1.30 8.33
N PRO A 9 -13.82 1.16 9.55
CA PRO A 9 -12.85 2.02 10.24
C PRO A 9 -11.40 1.61 10.00
N ASP A 10 -11.17 0.67 9.08
CA ASP A 10 -9.92 -0.06 9.00
C ASP A 10 -8.80 0.68 8.27
N ASN A 11 -9.06 1.88 7.75
CA ASN A 11 -8.10 2.66 6.99
C ASN A 11 -7.50 1.85 5.84
N VAL A 12 -8.35 1.14 5.10
CA VAL A 12 -7.92 0.29 4.00
C VAL A 12 -8.15 1.00 2.67
N VAL A 13 -7.11 1.03 1.85
CA VAL A 13 -7.20 1.49 0.46
C VAL A 13 -7.04 0.29 -0.45
N HIS A 14 -8.01 0.04 -1.31
CA HIS A 14 -7.93 -1.02 -2.31
C HIS A 14 -7.46 -0.43 -3.62
N LEU A 15 -6.33 -0.92 -4.13
CA LEU A 15 -5.79 -0.49 -5.41
C LEU A 15 -6.07 -1.56 -6.46
N THR A 16 -6.27 -1.12 -7.70
CA THR A 16 -6.47 -2.03 -8.83
C THR A 16 -5.63 -1.58 -10.01
N GLY A 17 -5.15 -2.55 -10.80
CA GLY A 17 -4.41 -2.27 -12.01
C GLY A 17 -2.91 -2.20 -11.80
N ILE A 18 -2.26 -1.23 -12.40
CA ILE A 18 -0.81 -1.09 -12.37
C ILE A 18 -0.43 0.15 -11.57
N LEU A 19 0.48 -0.02 -10.62
CA LEU A 19 1.05 1.10 -9.88
C LEU A 19 2.36 1.51 -10.56
N ASP A 20 2.29 2.55 -11.37
CA ASP A 20 3.42 3.01 -12.17
C ASP A 20 3.49 4.55 -12.20
N VAL A 21 4.38 5.06 -13.03
CA VAL A 21 4.59 6.50 -13.15
C VAL A 21 3.31 7.27 -13.52
N ARG A 22 2.37 6.62 -14.23
CA ARG A 22 1.13 7.26 -14.64
C ARG A 22 0.06 7.31 -13.56
N THR A 23 0.11 6.37 -12.63
CA THR A 23 -0.91 6.22 -11.57
C THR A 23 -0.43 6.67 -10.21
N VAL A 24 0.88 6.81 -10.03
CA VAL A 24 1.49 7.08 -8.72
C VAL A 24 1.01 8.41 -8.10
N GLY A 25 0.72 9.41 -8.93
CA GLY A 25 0.25 10.70 -8.42
C GLY A 25 -1.09 10.61 -7.71
N ASP A 26 -2.04 9.90 -8.32
CA ASP A 26 -3.38 9.71 -7.72
C ASP A 26 -3.31 8.87 -6.46
N VAL A 27 -2.49 7.83 -6.47
CA VAL A 27 -2.31 6.98 -5.29
C VAL A 27 -1.67 7.76 -4.15
N ARG A 28 -0.65 8.56 -4.46
CA ARG A 28 -0.01 9.42 -3.46
C ARG A 28 -1.01 10.33 -2.79
N GLN A 29 -1.85 10.97 -3.59
CA GLN A 29 -2.87 11.89 -3.06
C GLN A 29 -3.84 11.14 -2.15
N THR A 30 -4.33 9.99 -2.60
CA THR A 30 -5.25 9.18 -1.81
C THR A 30 -4.64 8.74 -0.49
N LEU A 31 -3.39 8.27 -0.51
CA LEU A 31 -2.71 7.83 0.70
C LEU A 31 -2.44 8.99 1.66
N ASN A 32 -2.02 10.13 1.13
CA ASN A 32 -1.78 11.31 1.97
C ASN A 32 -3.08 11.81 2.61
N ASP A 33 -4.17 11.85 1.85
CA ASP A 33 -5.46 12.26 2.38
C ASP A 33 -5.92 11.33 3.49
N LEU A 34 -5.74 10.04 3.30
CA LEU A 34 -6.10 9.03 4.31
C LEU A 34 -5.26 9.19 5.57
N ILE A 35 -3.95 9.39 5.42
CA ILE A 35 -3.05 9.59 6.57
C ILE A 35 -3.46 10.84 7.35
N ASP A 36 -3.77 11.92 6.63
CA ASP A 36 -4.15 13.19 7.26
C ASP A 36 -5.51 13.11 7.97
N ALA A 37 -6.42 12.31 7.45
CA ALA A 37 -7.80 12.23 7.94
C ALA A 37 -8.02 11.13 8.97
N SER A 38 -7.02 10.33 9.30
CA SER A 38 -7.19 9.15 10.14
C SER A 38 -6.09 9.02 11.18
N ASP A 39 -6.31 8.11 12.11
CA ASP A 39 -5.32 7.68 13.09
C ASP A 39 -5.04 6.19 12.87
N GLY A 40 -3.92 5.72 13.41
CA GLY A 40 -3.58 4.30 13.37
C GLY A 40 -2.94 3.88 12.06
N ASP A 41 -2.90 2.58 11.85
CA ASP A 41 -2.21 2.00 10.70
C ASP A 41 -3.00 2.20 9.42
N VAL A 42 -2.27 2.31 8.31
CA VAL A 42 -2.82 2.44 6.97
C VAL A 42 -2.56 1.14 6.23
N ILE A 43 -3.60 0.56 5.66
CA ILE A 43 -3.52 -0.71 4.95
C ILE A 43 -3.76 -0.46 3.48
N VAL A 44 -2.82 -0.93 2.65
CA VAL A 44 -2.94 -0.87 1.20
C VAL A 44 -3.17 -2.29 0.70
N ASP A 45 -4.37 -2.55 0.20
CA ASP A 45 -4.70 -3.84 -0.37
C ASP A 45 -4.20 -3.92 -1.80
N LEU A 46 -3.26 -4.82 -2.04
CA LEU A 46 -2.63 -5.02 -3.33
C LEU A 46 -3.16 -6.25 -4.08
N GLU A 47 -4.21 -6.87 -3.60
CA GLU A 47 -4.74 -8.09 -4.20
C GLU A 47 -5.07 -7.93 -5.68
N ALA A 48 -5.58 -6.78 -6.08
CA ALA A 48 -5.94 -6.49 -7.46
C ALA A 48 -4.90 -5.67 -8.22
N VAL A 49 -3.68 -5.57 -7.69
CA VAL A 49 -2.58 -4.87 -8.36
C VAL A 49 -1.77 -5.88 -9.16
N ASP A 50 -1.73 -5.68 -10.47
CA ASP A 50 -1.07 -6.61 -11.40
C ASP A 50 0.44 -6.43 -11.45
N ALA A 51 0.91 -5.19 -11.32
CA ALA A 51 2.32 -4.88 -11.42
C ALA A 51 2.66 -3.57 -10.70
N VAL A 52 3.90 -3.45 -10.28
CA VAL A 52 4.44 -2.24 -9.64
C VAL A 52 5.80 -1.96 -10.27
N ASP A 53 6.02 -0.76 -10.77
CA ASP A 53 7.33 -0.36 -11.28
C ASP A 53 8.18 0.35 -10.21
N ALA A 54 9.36 0.80 -10.58
CA ALA A 54 10.28 1.47 -9.64
C ALA A 54 9.64 2.73 -9.02
N THR A 55 8.85 3.47 -9.79
CA THR A 55 8.18 4.67 -9.28
C THR A 55 7.12 4.30 -8.25
N GLY A 56 6.36 3.24 -8.51
CA GLY A 56 5.38 2.72 -7.56
C GLY A 56 6.04 2.21 -6.29
N LEU A 57 7.15 1.49 -6.40
CA LEU A 57 7.91 1.06 -5.23
C LEU A 57 8.40 2.25 -4.41
N GLY A 58 8.89 3.29 -5.09
CA GLY A 58 9.33 4.52 -4.43
C GLY A 58 8.22 5.17 -3.62
N LEU A 59 6.99 5.19 -4.16
CA LEU A 59 5.84 5.70 -3.43
C LEU A 59 5.55 4.89 -2.17
N LEU A 60 5.58 3.57 -2.26
CA LEU A 60 5.33 2.71 -1.10
C LEU A 60 6.38 2.93 -0.02
N VAL A 61 7.64 3.07 -0.39
CA VAL A 61 8.72 3.35 0.57
C VAL A 61 8.54 4.73 1.20
N ALA A 62 8.21 5.74 0.41
CA ALA A 62 8.00 7.10 0.93
C ALA A 62 6.82 7.15 1.89
N THR A 63 5.74 6.45 1.57
CA THR A 63 4.56 6.38 2.44
C THR A 63 4.89 5.65 3.74
N HIS A 64 5.65 4.56 3.64
CA HIS A 64 6.11 3.82 4.82
C HIS A 64 6.91 4.73 5.77
N ARG A 65 7.85 5.50 5.22
CA ARG A 65 8.64 6.43 6.03
C ARG A 65 7.78 7.49 6.68
N ARG A 66 6.81 8.02 5.94
CA ARG A 66 5.90 9.03 6.50
C ARG A 66 5.10 8.47 7.67
N THR A 67 4.55 7.28 7.53
CA THR A 67 3.78 6.66 8.61
C THR A 67 4.67 6.38 9.82
N GLN A 68 5.91 5.93 9.61
CA GLN A 68 6.85 5.70 10.71
C GLN A 68 7.12 6.98 11.50
N LEU A 69 7.32 8.10 10.81
CA LEU A 69 7.56 9.38 11.48
C LEU A 69 6.37 9.83 12.32
N LEU A 70 5.18 9.34 12.01
CA LEU A 70 3.97 9.63 12.76
C LEU A 70 3.68 8.58 13.83
N GLY A 71 4.59 7.62 14.05
CA GLY A 71 4.37 6.53 14.99
C GLY A 71 3.33 5.52 14.54
N ARG A 72 3.10 5.44 13.24
CA ARG A 72 2.08 4.59 12.62
C ARG A 72 2.75 3.58 11.70
N HIS A 73 1.97 2.67 11.12
CA HIS A 73 2.48 1.65 10.20
C HIS A 73 1.72 1.69 8.88
N LEU A 74 2.46 1.50 7.80
CA LEU A 74 1.88 1.16 6.50
C LEU A 74 1.96 -0.35 6.35
N VAL A 75 0.85 -0.99 6.07
CA VAL A 75 0.77 -2.43 5.86
C VAL A 75 0.36 -2.69 4.42
N LEU A 76 1.17 -3.44 3.68
CA LEU A 76 0.84 -3.90 2.35
C LEU A 76 0.19 -5.27 2.48
N TRP A 77 -1.08 -5.34 2.10
CA TRP A 77 -1.88 -6.53 2.31
C TRP A 77 -2.08 -7.30 1.02
N HIS A 78 -1.85 -8.61 1.08
CA HIS A 78 -2.23 -9.58 0.06
C HIS A 78 -1.65 -9.29 -1.34
N PRO A 79 -0.35 -8.99 -1.47
CA PRO A 79 0.22 -8.74 -2.79
C PRO A 79 0.19 -10.00 -3.67
N MET A 80 -0.04 -9.81 -4.95
CA MET A 80 0.05 -10.89 -5.93
C MET A 80 1.48 -11.42 -6.01
N PRO A 81 1.68 -12.68 -6.48
CA PRO A 81 3.02 -13.27 -6.60
C PRO A 81 4.02 -12.41 -7.37
N SER A 82 3.58 -11.74 -8.43
CA SER A 82 4.44 -10.84 -9.20
C SER A 82 4.94 -9.66 -8.37
N VAL A 83 4.09 -9.14 -7.52
CA VAL A 83 4.46 -8.02 -6.62
C VAL A 83 5.34 -8.52 -5.48
N VAL A 84 5.04 -9.69 -4.93
CA VAL A 84 5.90 -10.31 -3.92
C VAL A 84 7.32 -10.50 -4.46
N ARG A 85 7.42 -10.96 -5.71
CA ARG A 85 8.72 -11.19 -6.33
C ARG A 85 9.54 -9.89 -6.44
N ILE A 86 8.92 -8.80 -6.91
CA ILE A 86 9.65 -7.54 -7.04
C ILE A 86 10.06 -6.99 -5.67
N LEU A 87 9.23 -7.17 -4.65
CA LEU A 87 9.59 -6.78 -3.29
C LEU A 87 10.76 -7.61 -2.77
N ALA A 88 10.80 -8.90 -3.08
CA ALA A 88 11.89 -9.78 -2.66
C ALA A 88 13.20 -9.45 -3.39
N VAL A 89 13.14 -9.26 -4.71
CA VAL A 89 14.33 -8.94 -5.52
C VAL A 89 14.95 -7.62 -5.10
N THR A 90 14.14 -6.63 -4.79
CA THR A 90 14.60 -5.33 -4.32
C THR A 90 14.90 -5.30 -2.83
N ARG A 91 14.63 -6.38 -2.12
CA ARG A 91 14.76 -6.51 -0.66
C ARG A 91 13.86 -5.57 0.13
N LEU A 92 12.89 -4.97 -0.52
CA LEU A 92 11.93 -4.08 0.15
C LEU A 92 11.00 -4.84 1.09
N HIS A 93 10.87 -6.17 0.92
CA HIS A 93 10.14 -7.00 1.86
C HIS A 93 10.71 -6.96 3.28
N ARG A 94 11.98 -6.54 3.44
CA ARG A 94 12.61 -6.38 4.75
C ARG A 94 12.33 -5.01 5.38
N VAL A 95 11.93 -4.05 4.56
CA VAL A 95 11.66 -2.68 5.00
C VAL A 95 10.18 -2.45 5.18
N LEU A 96 9.38 -2.93 4.23
CA LEU A 96 7.93 -2.74 4.21
C LEU A 96 7.24 -3.86 4.99
N ASN A 97 6.15 -3.51 5.64
CA ASN A 97 5.32 -4.49 6.33
C ASN A 97 4.39 -5.15 5.32
N VAL A 98 4.65 -6.40 5.01
CA VAL A 98 3.87 -7.16 4.03
C VAL A 98 3.07 -8.24 4.77
N GLU A 99 1.76 -8.20 4.60
CA GLU A 99 0.85 -9.17 5.21
C GLU A 99 0.19 -9.99 4.11
N ARG A 100 0.43 -11.28 4.11
CA ARG A 100 -0.04 -12.19 3.06
C ARG A 100 -1.24 -13.02 3.49
N THR A 101 -1.52 -13.09 4.76
CA THR A 101 -2.70 -13.77 5.26
C THR A 101 -3.87 -12.81 5.29
N PRO A 102 -5.10 -13.30 5.13
CA PRO A 102 -6.25 -12.42 5.28
C PRO A 102 -6.22 -11.74 6.63
N LEU A 103 -6.51 -10.44 6.64
CA LEU A 103 -6.63 -9.72 7.91
C LEU A 103 -7.76 -10.36 8.71
N PRO A 104 -7.61 -10.43 10.03
CA PRO A 104 -8.71 -10.89 10.88
C PRO A 104 -9.80 -9.82 10.83
N ILE A 105 -10.61 -9.91 9.81
CA ILE A 105 -11.77 -9.06 9.70
C ILE A 105 -12.74 -9.60 10.72
N SER A 106 -12.94 -8.87 11.75
CA SER A 106 -14.05 -9.19 12.62
C SER A 106 -15.29 -9.06 11.76
N ALA A 107 -15.81 -10.17 11.47
CA ALA A 107 -17.05 -10.18 10.72
C ALA A 107 -18.11 -9.37 11.47
#